data_a938953ec6216a2527fc07101226e014
#
_entry.id   a938953ec6216a2527fc07101226e014
#
_cell.length_a   1.000
_cell.length_b   1.000
_cell.length_c   1.000
_cell.angle_alpha   90.00
_cell.angle_beta   90.00
_cell.angle_gamma   90.00
#
_symmetry.space_group_name_H-M   'P 1'
#
loop_
_entity.id
_entity.type
_entity.pdbx_description
1 polymer ?
#
loop_
_entity_poly.entity_id
_entity_poly.type
_entity_poly.pdbx_seq_one_letter_code
_entity_poly.pdbx_strand_id
1 'polypeptide(L)'
;ALARERSFTKAAKQLHITQQTLSNYVAQLEKEIGSTLFVRNIPLKLTYAGEIYLRYALAIQNQMENMQHELDDVSQKERGLLKIGIAFSRGRILMPKVIAAFQKEHPFVQVKLVETSNEEQRIKLLNHEIDLVITNFTEDIPGVTMQDFYDEENVLLISEVLLDKIYGADKESVLEKVAILQNLYPLKDCPFVLMNAENIAGRIGREFLAEAGFEADIKVESDNIETLLSLAIEGCGACFCPEILLRKTLSQETLAKLRVIRLGDKAKYRICFGYAKQNYQWKIIDEFVKVALDTIQE
;
A
#
# COMPACT_ATOMS: atom_id res chain seq x y z
N ALA A 1 16.30 -4.84 15.23
CA ALA A 1 15.89 -3.77 16.15
C ALA A 1 16.65 -2.47 15.91
N LEU A 2 17.98 -2.40 16.08
CA LEU A 2 18.77 -1.16 16.04
C LEU A 2 18.67 -0.40 14.70
N ALA A 3 18.74 -1.09 13.58
CA ALA A 3 18.62 -0.49 12.26
C ALA A 3 17.24 0.16 12.04
N ARG A 4 16.17 -0.45 12.59
CA ARG A 4 14.79 0.05 12.50
C ARG A 4 14.58 1.26 13.40
N GLU A 5 15.00 1.16 14.67
CA GLU A 5 14.78 2.21 15.67
C GLU A 5 15.69 3.43 15.49
N ARG A 6 16.79 3.29 14.76
CA ARG A 6 17.81 4.33 14.54
C ARG A 6 18.26 5.03 15.83
N SER A 7 18.16 4.32 16.95
CA SER A 7 18.46 4.79 18.30
C SER A 7 18.80 3.64 19.23
N PHE A 8 19.98 3.66 19.84
CA PHE A 8 20.41 2.65 20.82
C PHE A 8 19.46 2.56 22.01
N THR A 9 18.98 3.70 22.51
CA THR A 9 18.07 3.75 23.66
C THR A 9 16.72 3.10 23.34
N LYS A 10 16.13 3.46 22.19
CA LYS A 10 14.83 2.88 21.76
C LYS A 10 14.96 1.37 21.46
N ALA A 11 16.00 0.98 20.74
CA ALA A 11 16.24 -0.42 20.43
C ALA A 11 16.51 -1.27 21.69
N ALA A 12 17.29 -0.77 22.65
CA ALA A 12 17.55 -1.44 23.91
C ALA A 12 16.27 -1.64 24.74
N LYS A 13 15.41 -0.61 24.79
CA LYS A 13 14.08 -0.72 25.43
C LYS A 13 13.22 -1.80 24.79
N GLN A 14 13.18 -1.85 23.46
CA GLN A 14 12.44 -2.87 22.73
C GLN A 14 12.96 -4.29 22.98
N LEU A 15 14.29 -4.43 23.13
CA LEU A 15 14.94 -5.72 23.38
C LEU A 15 14.98 -6.10 24.87
N HIS A 16 14.40 -5.27 25.75
CA HIS A 16 14.42 -5.47 27.20
C HIS A 16 15.82 -5.63 27.79
N ILE A 17 16.81 -4.89 27.25
CA ILE A 17 18.20 -4.85 27.74
C ILE A 17 18.64 -3.41 27.99
N THR A 18 19.80 -3.23 28.65
CA THR A 18 20.35 -1.88 28.82
C THR A 18 20.97 -1.37 27.51
N GLN A 19 21.01 -0.03 27.33
CA GLN A 19 21.69 0.57 26.19
C GLN A 19 23.17 0.18 26.14
N GLN A 20 23.82 0.08 27.29
CA GLN A 20 25.22 -0.33 27.40
C GLN A 20 25.43 -1.76 26.88
N THR A 21 24.56 -2.69 27.26
CA THR A 21 24.59 -4.08 26.78
C THR A 21 24.45 -4.13 25.26
N LEU A 22 23.48 -3.40 24.70
CA LEU A 22 23.30 -3.34 23.25
C LEU A 22 24.54 -2.74 22.55
N SER A 23 25.09 -1.66 23.10
CA SER A 23 26.30 -1.04 22.55
C SER A 23 27.50 -1.99 22.54
N ASN A 24 27.66 -2.78 23.60
CA ASN A 24 28.72 -3.79 23.69
C ASN A 24 28.52 -4.93 22.68
N TYR A 25 27.28 -5.41 22.50
CA TYR A 25 26.99 -6.44 21.48
C TYR A 25 27.30 -5.95 20.06
N VAL A 26 26.90 -4.71 19.74
CA VAL A 26 27.21 -4.12 18.43
C VAL A 26 28.70 -3.95 18.24
N ALA A 27 29.43 -3.45 19.24
CA ALA A 27 30.87 -3.27 19.17
C ALA A 27 31.62 -4.61 19.00
N GLN A 28 31.17 -5.66 19.70
CA GLN A 28 31.71 -7.01 19.53
C GLN A 28 31.48 -7.54 18.13
N LEU A 29 30.23 -7.40 17.60
CA LEU A 29 29.89 -7.81 16.26
C LEU A 29 30.72 -7.07 15.19
N GLU A 30 30.86 -5.75 15.31
CA GLU A 30 31.70 -4.93 14.43
C GLU A 30 33.16 -5.39 14.45
N LYS A 31 33.66 -5.78 15.62
CA LYS A 31 35.01 -6.33 15.77
C LYS A 31 35.18 -7.71 15.12
N GLU A 32 34.19 -8.58 15.28
CA GLU A 32 34.20 -9.93 14.67
C GLU A 32 34.14 -9.85 13.12
N ILE A 33 33.35 -8.92 12.58
CA ILE A 33 33.21 -8.69 11.13
C ILE A 33 34.41 -7.92 10.57
N GLY A 34 35.14 -7.18 11.40
CA GLY A 34 36.22 -6.30 10.98
C GLY A 34 35.77 -5.02 10.27
N SER A 35 34.51 -4.63 10.45
CA SER A 35 33.92 -3.44 9.81
C SER A 35 32.89 -2.77 10.71
N THR A 36 32.85 -1.43 10.70
CA THR A 36 31.78 -0.68 11.38
C THR A 36 30.47 -0.80 10.61
N LEU A 37 29.39 -1.14 11.31
CA LEU A 37 28.06 -1.32 10.73
C LEU A 37 27.19 -0.07 10.87
N PHE A 38 27.48 0.80 11.85
CA PHE A 38 26.72 2.00 12.14
C PHE A 38 27.58 3.26 12.16
N VAL A 39 27.09 4.31 11.53
CA VAL A 39 27.57 5.69 11.72
C VAL A 39 26.86 6.24 12.95
N ARG A 40 27.63 6.53 14.02
CA ARG A 40 27.07 6.93 15.35
C ARG A 40 26.67 8.41 15.40
N ASN A 41 26.04 8.92 14.34
CA ASN A 41 25.43 10.25 14.30
C ASN A 41 23.97 10.19 14.77
N ILE A 42 23.35 11.34 15.01
CA ILE A 42 21.91 11.43 15.32
C ILE A 42 21.18 12.03 14.12
N PRO A 43 20.24 11.29 13.48
CA PRO A 43 19.85 9.91 13.77
C PRO A 43 20.91 8.88 13.33
N LEU A 44 20.96 7.74 14.03
CA LEU A 44 21.84 6.63 13.71
C LEU A 44 21.58 6.13 12.28
N LYS A 45 22.64 5.90 11.50
CA LYS A 45 22.55 5.40 10.12
C LYS A 45 23.41 4.15 9.97
N LEU A 46 23.02 3.29 9.04
CA LEU A 46 23.90 2.20 8.61
C LEU A 46 25.07 2.74 7.79
N THR A 47 26.20 2.07 7.87
CA THR A 47 27.27 2.17 6.87
C THR A 47 26.92 1.29 5.68
N TYR A 48 27.63 1.39 4.57
CA TYR A 48 27.48 0.46 3.44
C TYR A 48 27.71 -1.01 3.87
N ALA A 49 28.71 -1.27 4.72
CA ALA A 49 28.93 -2.59 5.33
C ALA A 49 27.73 -3.01 6.21
N GLY A 50 27.13 -2.07 6.94
CA GLY A 50 25.94 -2.30 7.74
C GLY A 50 24.70 -2.66 6.91
N GLU A 51 24.52 -2.04 5.75
CA GLU A 51 23.43 -2.38 4.81
C GLU A 51 23.62 -3.80 4.24
N ILE A 52 24.84 -4.14 3.83
CA ILE A 52 25.17 -5.50 3.38
C ILE A 52 24.87 -6.51 4.49
N TYR A 53 25.41 -6.27 5.69
CA TYR A 53 25.20 -7.17 6.84
C TYR A 53 23.72 -7.35 7.16
N LEU A 54 22.96 -6.26 7.23
CA LEU A 54 21.52 -6.31 7.53
C LEU A 54 20.76 -7.15 6.51
N ARG A 55 21.05 -6.96 5.21
CA ARG A 55 20.40 -7.74 4.15
C ARG A 55 20.63 -9.24 4.32
N TYR A 56 21.86 -9.66 4.58
CA TYR A 56 22.17 -11.09 4.80
C TYR A 56 21.60 -11.61 6.11
N ALA A 57 21.61 -10.81 7.18
CA ALA A 57 21.04 -11.19 8.47
C ALA A 57 19.51 -11.42 8.36
N LEU A 58 18.81 -10.56 7.62
CA LEU A 58 17.38 -10.72 7.35
C LEU A 58 17.11 -11.97 6.49
N ALA A 59 17.93 -12.23 5.47
CA ALA A 59 17.81 -13.42 4.65
C ALA A 59 18.00 -14.72 5.46
N ILE A 60 18.98 -14.75 6.34
CA ILE A 60 19.22 -15.91 7.24
C ILE A 60 18.03 -16.10 8.21
N GLN A 61 17.54 -15.01 8.80
CA GLN A 61 16.37 -15.07 9.68
C GLN A 61 15.15 -15.63 8.93
N ASN A 62 14.89 -15.16 7.70
CA ASN A 62 13.81 -15.67 6.88
C ASN A 62 13.97 -17.16 6.54
N GLN A 63 15.19 -17.61 6.23
CA GLN A 63 15.43 -19.04 5.99
C GLN A 63 15.15 -19.90 7.23
N MET A 64 15.43 -19.39 8.43
CA MET A 64 15.08 -20.08 9.68
C MET A 64 13.56 -20.12 9.91
N GLU A 65 12.85 -19.01 9.61
CA GLU A 65 11.38 -18.95 9.66
C GLU A 65 10.77 -19.95 8.67
N ASN A 66 11.27 -19.99 7.42
CA ASN A 66 10.82 -20.94 6.39
C ASN A 66 11.05 -22.41 6.79
N MET A 67 12.21 -22.72 7.33
CA MET A 67 12.48 -24.06 7.84
C MET A 67 11.45 -24.45 8.93
N GLN A 68 11.10 -23.53 9.82
CA GLN A 68 10.10 -23.80 10.85
C GLN A 68 8.72 -24.01 10.22
N HIS A 69 8.32 -23.21 9.22
CA HIS A 69 7.06 -23.37 8.50
C HIS A 69 7.00 -24.72 7.76
N GLU A 70 8.08 -25.11 7.09
CA GLU A 70 8.16 -26.40 6.40
C GLU A 70 8.03 -27.58 7.39
N LEU A 71 8.66 -27.51 8.55
CA LEU A 71 8.53 -28.51 9.61
C LEU A 71 7.11 -28.55 10.22
N ASP A 72 6.48 -27.39 10.38
CA ASP A 72 5.11 -27.30 10.89
C ASP A 72 4.11 -27.85 9.85
N ASP A 73 4.32 -27.61 8.55
CA ASP A 73 3.51 -28.20 7.46
C ASP A 73 3.61 -29.72 7.44
N VAL A 74 4.83 -30.29 7.56
CA VAL A 74 5.02 -31.76 7.66
C VAL A 74 4.29 -32.32 8.89
N SER A 75 4.24 -31.56 9.98
CA SER A 75 3.57 -31.94 11.24
C SER A 75 2.07 -31.65 11.23
N GLN A 76 1.51 -31.11 10.16
CA GLN A 76 0.12 -30.66 10.04
C GLN A 76 -0.28 -29.64 11.14
N LYS A 77 0.67 -28.86 11.58
CA LYS A 77 0.46 -27.80 12.58
C LYS A 77 0.30 -26.46 11.86
N GLU A 78 -0.90 -26.22 11.36
CA GLU A 78 -1.23 -24.96 10.70
C GLU A 78 -1.24 -23.78 11.70
N ARG A 79 -0.06 -23.28 12.03
CA ARG A 79 0.10 -22.12 12.94
C ARG A 79 1.27 -21.25 12.48
N GLY A 80 1.21 -19.98 12.81
CA GLY A 80 2.26 -19.02 12.49
C GLY A 80 1.73 -17.61 12.40
N LEU A 81 2.56 -16.68 11.91
CA LEU A 81 2.23 -15.28 11.72
C LEU A 81 2.40 -14.92 10.24
N LEU A 82 1.29 -14.79 9.52
CA LEU A 82 1.25 -14.31 8.13
C LEU A 82 1.28 -12.78 8.10
N LYS A 83 2.34 -12.20 7.56
CA LYS A 83 2.56 -10.75 7.46
C LYS A 83 2.20 -10.29 6.05
N ILE A 84 1.16 -9.46 5.93
CA ILE A 84 0.61 -9.01 4.65
C ILE A 84 0.81 -7.51 4.50
N GLY A 85 1.57 -7.09 3.47
CA GLY A 85 1.69 -5.71 3.06
C GLY A 85 0.51 -5.27 2.19
N ILE A 86 -0.11 -4.13 2.51
CA ILE A 86 -1.26 -3.63 1.78
C ILE A 86 -1.37 -2.11 1.95
N ALA A 87 -1.97 -1.42 0.97
CA ALA A 87 -2.31 0.00 1.14
C ALA A 87 -3.48 0.15 2.14
N PHE A 88 -3.42 1.16 3.01
CA PHE A 88 -4.37 1.38 4.10
C PHE A 88 -5.84 1.32 3.63
N SER A 89 -6.19 2.09 2.60
CA SER A 89 -7.56 2.14 2.08
C SER A 89 -8.07 0.78 1.58
N ARG A 90 -7.18 0.02 0.91
CA ARG A 90 -7.50 -1.32 0.42
C ARG A 90 -7.63 -2.32 1.57
N GLY A 91 -6.72 -2.24 2.55
CA GLY A 91 -6.76 -3.04 3.77
C GLY A 91 -8.09 -2.90 4.49
N ARG A 92 -8.55 -1.66 4.70
CA ARG A 92 -9.83 -1.36 5.36
C ARG A 92 -11.04 -1.96 4.64
N ILE A 93 -11.04 -1.97 3.32
CA ILE A 93 -12.21 -2.39 2.54
C ILE A 93 -12.27 -3.90 2.33
N LEU A 94 -11.14 -4.52 2.01
CA LEU A 94 -11.10 -5.92 1.59
C LEU A 94 -10.80 -6.86 2.75
N MET A 95 -9.82 -6.52 3.60
CA MET A 95 -9.29 -7.46 4.57
C MET A 95 -10.27 -7.91 5.66
N PRO A 96 -11.23 -7.12 6.13
CA PRO A 96 -12.18 -7.62 7.14
C PRO A 96 -12.94 -8.87 6.70
N LYS A 97 -13.43 -8.93 5.45
CA LYS A 97 -14.13 -10.11 4.93
C LYS A 97 -13.16 -11.26 4.65
N VAL A 98 -12.04 -10.98 4.00
CA VAL A 98 -11.02 -11.98 3.66
C VAL A 98 -10.45 -12.63 4.92
N ILE A 99 -10.04 -11.83 5.92
CA ILE A 99 -9.48 -12.36 7.16
C ILE A 99 -10.53 -13.14 7.95
N ALA A 100 -11.78 -12.67 7.98
CA ALA A 100 -12.85 -13.39 8.66
C ALA A 100 -13.14 -14.75 8.01
N ALA A 101 -13.07 -14.86 6.68
CA ALA A 101 -13.17 -16.13 5.96
C ALA A 101 -11.97 -17.02 6.23
N PHE A 102 -10.77 -16.49 6.07
CA PHE A 102 -9.51 -17.19 6.29
C PHE A 102 -9.39 -17.78 7.71
N GLN A 103 -9.76 -17.02 8.73
CA GLN A 103 -9.67 -17.47 10.12
C GLN A 103 -10.66 -18.57 10.50
N LYS A 104 -11.72 -18.78 9.72
CA LYS A 104 -12.61 -19.94 9.90
C LYS A 104 -11.92 -21.25 9.52
N GLU A 105 -11.09 -21.21 8.50
CA GLU A 105 -10.37 -22.37 7.99
C GLU A 105 -9.03 -22.56 8.73
N HIS A 106 -8.37 -21.45 9.08
CA HIS A 106 -7.02 -21.44 9.70
C HIS A 106 -7.01 -20.68 11.05
N PRO A 107 -7.72 -21.17 12.09
CA PRO A 107 -7.93 -20.46 13.34
C PRO A 107 -6.65 -20.23 14.17
N PHE A 108 -5.58 -20.97 13.91
CA PHE A 108 -4.32 -20.86 14.63
C PHE A 108 -3.26 -20.03 13.89
N VAL A 109 -3.57 -19.52 12.70
CA VAL A 109 -2.70 -18.61 11.96
C VAL A 109 -3.06 -17.17 12.32
N GLN A 110 -2.09 -16.45 12.85
CA GLN A 110 -2.23 -15.01 13.10
C GLN A 110 -1.98 -14.25 11.80
N VAL A 111 -2.76 -13.21 11.54
CA VAL A 111 -2.55 -12.30 10.40
C VAL A 111 -2.10 -10.95 10.92
N LYS A 112 -1.01 -10.42 10.37
CA LYS A 112 -0.54 -9.06 10.63
C LYS A 112 -0.60 -8.24 9.35
N LEU A 113 -1.47 -7.23 9.32
CA LEU A 113 -1.48 -6.25 8.25
C LEU A 113 -0.36 -5.22 8.48
N VAL A 114 0.41 -4.98 7.44
CA VAL A 114 1.45 -3.95 7.37
C VAL A 114 0.99 -2.93 6.35
N GLU A 115 0.33 -1.90 6.83
CA GLU A 115 -0.30 -0.87 6.02
C GLU A 115 0.73 0.21 5.68
N THR A 116 1.13 0.28 4.40
CA THR A 116 2.19 1.18 3.95
C THR A 116 2.11 1.44 2.44
N SER A 117 2.94 2.35 1.91
CA SER A 117 3.03 2.65 0.48
C SER A 117 3.53 1.45 -0.34
N ASN A 118 3.24 1.44 -1.65
CA ASN A 118 3.68 0.35 -2.54
C ASN A 118 5.21 0.21 -2.56
N GLU A 119 5.96 1.32 -2.55
CA GLU A 119 7.42 1.28 -2.53
C GLU A 119 7.95 0.69 -1.22
N GLU A 120 7.37 1.07 -0.10
CA GLU A 120 7.72 0.48 1.20
C GLU A 120 7.36 -1.01 1.29
N GLN A 121 6.21 -1.41 0.70
CA GLN A 121 5.83 -2.83 0.57
C GLN A 121 6.87 -3.60 -0.24
N ARG A 122 7.34 -3.03 -1.37
CA ARG A 122 8.39 -3.62 -2.21
C ARG A 122 9.68 -3.85 -1.42
N ILE A 123 10.14 -2.82 -0.70
CA ILE A 123 11.34 -2.91 0.13
C ILE A 123 11.19 -3.97 1.21
N LYS A 124 10.05 -3.97 1.92
CA LYS A 124 9.78 -4.92 3.00
C LYS A 124 9.66 -6.36 2.49
N LEU A 125 9.06 -6.56 1.31
CA LEU A 125 8.97 -7.88 0.68
C LEU A 125 10.36 -8.42 0.33
N LEU A 126 11.18 -7.61 -0.33
CA LEU A 126 12.55 -7.99 -0.71
C LEU A 126 13.47 -8.21 0.51
N ASN A 127 13.19 -7.55 1.61
CA ASN A 127 13.88 -7.74 2.89
C ASN A 127 13.27 -8.87 3.75
N HIS A 128 12.27 -9.58 3.26
CA HIS A 128 11.56 -10.63 3.99
C HIS A 128 10.91 -10.16 5.31
N GLU A 129 10.57 -8.88 5.42
CA GLU A 129 9.86 -8.32 6.57
C GLU A 129 8.34 -8.59 6.50
N ILE A 130 7.83 -8.86 5.28
CA ILE A 130 6.46 -9.29 4.98
C ILE A 130 6.49 -10.50 4.03
N ASP A 131 5.49 -11.35 4.12
CA ASP A 131 5.43 -12.62 3.39
C ASP A 131 4.68 -12.48 2.08
N LEU A 132 3.63 -11.64 2.07
CA LEU A 132 2.72 -11.40 0.96
C LEU A 132 2.43 -9.91 0.84
N VAL A 133 2.31 -9.38 -0.38
CA VAL A 133 1.81 -8.03 -0.65
C VAL A 133 0.55 -8.08 -1.51
N ILE A 134 -0.36 -7.12 -1.29
CA ILE A 134 -1.52 -6.87 -2.15
C ILE A 134 -1.38 -5.47 -2.72
N THR A 135 -0.93 -5.39 -3.96
CA THR A 135 -0.38 -4.18 -4.55
C THR A 135 -0.62 -4.09 -6.05
N ASN A 136 -0.24 -2.97 -6.66
CA ASN A 136 -0.26 -2.75 -8.10
C ASN A 136 1.16 -2.43 -8.61
N PHE A 137 2.11 -3.33 -8.45
CA PHE A 137 3.41 -3.13 -9.09
C PHE A 137 3.25 -3.11 -10.60
N THR A 138 3.81 -2.08 -11.23
CA THR A 138 3.75 -1.88 -12.69
C THR A 138 4.89 -2.56 -13.44
N GLU A 139 5.91 -3.00 -12.71
CA GLU A 139 7.12 -3.62 -13.26
C GLU A 139 7.35 -4.99 -12.63
N ASP A 140 7.95 -5.88 -13.41
CA ASP A 140 8.45 -7.15 -12.90
C ASP A 140 9.59 -6.91 -11.90
N ILE A 141 9.43 -7.42 -10.70
CA ILE A 141 10.45 -7.33 -9.65
C ILE A 141 11.25 -8.62 -9.63
N PRO A 142 12.56 -8.57 -9.90
CA PRO A 142 13.40 -9.77 -9.83
C PRO A 142 13.29 -10.45 -8.45
N GLY A 143 13.03 -11.75 -8.45
CA GLY A 143 12.87 -12.52 -7.21
C GLY A 143 11.49 -12.44 -6.55
N VAL A 144 10.50 -11.81 -7.19
CA VAL A 144 9.11 -11.79 -6.75
C VAL A 144 8.23 -12.55 -7.74
N THR A 145 7.30 -13.34 -7.23
CA THR A 145 6.20 -13.93 -8.01
C THR A 145 5.00 -13.03 -7.88
N MET A 146 4.36 -12.71 -9.02
CA MET A 146 3.12 -11.93 -9.05
C MET A 146 1.98 -12.83 -9.51
N GLN A 147 0.83 -12.69 -8.87
CA GLN A 147 -0.41 -13.37 -9.23
C GLN A 147 -1.55 -12.34 -9.27
N ASP A 148 -2.31 -12.32 -10.36
CA ASP A 148 -3.43 -11.41 -10.55
C ASP A 148 -4.49 -11.61 -9.46
N PHE A 149 -5.06 -10.50 -8.99
CA PHE A 149 -6.12 -10.50 -8.00
C PHE A 149 -7.43 -9.93 -8.57
N TYR A 150 -7.47 -8.64 -8.90
CA TYR A 150 -8.62 -8.00 -9.55
C TYR A 150 -8.21 -6.74 -10.29
N ASP A 151 -9.06 -6.32 -11.24
CA ASP A 151 -8.90 -5.06 -11.95
C ASP A 151 -9.58 -3.92 -11.18
N GLU A 152 -8.91 -2.79 -11.09
CA GLU A 152 -9.36 -1.58 -10.42
C GLU A 152 -9.32 -0.39 -11.40
N GLU A 153 -10.25 0.53 -11.25
CA GLU A 153 -10.33 1.76 -12.06
C GLU A 153 -10.32 2.98 -11.15
N ASN A 154 -9.47 3.96 -11.45
CA ASN A 154 -9.57 5.29 -10.87
C ASN A 154 -10.65 6.08 -11.61
N VAL A 155 -11.45 6.79 -10.84
CA VAL A 155 -12.47 7.70 -11.32
C VAL A 155 -12.23 9.10 -10.79
N LEU A 156 -12.75 10.12 -11.49
CA LEU A 156 -12.80 11.48 -10.97
C LEU A 156 -14.17 11.71 -10.32
N LEU A 157 -14.15 12.19 -9.10
CA LEU A 157 -15.31 12.47 -8.27
C LEU A 157 -15.46 13.98 -8.10
N ILE A 158 -16.67 14.51 -8.38
CA ILE A 158 -17.01 15.93 -8.17
C ILE A 158 -18.38 16.01 -7.52
N SER A 159 -18.54 16.85 -6.47
CA SER A 159 -19.85 17.06 -5.87
C SER A 159 -20.75 17.97 -6.74
N GLU A 160 -22.06 17.70 -6.71
CA GLU A 160 -23.05 18.55 -7.37
C GLU A 160 -22.98 20.00 -6.89
N VAL A 161 -22.73 20.20 -5.58
CA VAL A 161 -22.56 21.55 -5.00
C VAL A 161 -21.40 22.31 -5.64
N LEU A 162 -20.28 21.62 -5.89
CA LEU A 162 -19.12 22.24 -6.55
C LEU A 162 -19.40 22.55 -8.02
N LEU A 163 -20.03 21.62 -8.74
CA LEU A 163 -20.41 21.82 -10.14
C LEU A 163 -21.39 22.98 -10.30
N ASP A 164 -22.40 23.07 -9.43
CA ASP A 164 -23.37 24.18 -9.46
C ASP A 164 -22.69 25.53 -9.15
N LYS A 165 -21.75 25.55 -8.22
CA LYS A 165 -21.03 26.76 -7.83
C LYS A 165 -20.15 27.30 -8.97
N ILE A 166 -19.49 26.41 -9.74
CA ILE A 166 -18.51 26.83 -10.76
C ILE A 166 -19.18 27.03 -12.10
N TYR A 167 -20.04 26.09 -12.50
CA TYR A 167 -20.58 26.03 -13.86
C TYR A 167 -22.09 26.38 -13.95
N GLY A 168 -22.80 26.34 -12.84
CA GLY A 168 -24.22 26.68 -12.79
C GLY A 168 -25.04 25.89 -13.82
N ALA A 169 -25.75 26.61 -14.72
CA ALA A 169 -26.56 26.00 -15.75
C ALA A 169 -25.75 25.26 -16.84
N ASP A 170 -24.46 25.54 -16.99
CA ASP A 170 -23.61 24.95 -18.01
C ASP A 170 -22.97 23.61 -17.57
N LYS A 171 -23.19 23.17 -16.33
CA LYS A 171 -22.53 21.97 -15.73
C LYS A 171 -22.70 20.71 -16.58
N GLU A 172 -23.91 20.43 -17.10
CA GLU A 172 -24.16 19.24 -17.92
C GLU A 172 -23.40 19.32 -19.27
N SER A 173 -23.38 20.50 -19.89
CA SER A 173 -22.58 20.72 -21.12
C SER A 173 -21.08 20.55 -20.90
N VAL A 174 -20.57 20.97 -19.73
CA VAL A 174 -19.17 20.78 -19.37
C VAL A 174 -18.86 19.28 -19.18
N LEU A 175 -19.70 18.53 -18.47
CA LEU A 175 -19.54 17.09 -18.27
C LEU A 175 -19.64 16.30 -19.57
N GLU A 176 -20.57 16.67 -20.48
CA GLU A 176 -20.66 16.09 -21.83
C GLU A 176 -19.37 16.31 -22.63
N LYS A 177 -18.80 17.52 -22.57
CA LYS A 177 -17.53 17.83 -23.25
C LYS A 177 -16.37 16.98 -22.67
N VAL A 178 -16.31 16.77 -21.36
CA VAL A 178 -15.32 15.87 -20.76
C VAL A 178 -15.47 14.47 -21.34
N ALA A 179 -16.70 13.95 -21.44
CA ALA A 179 -16.96 12.61 -21.94
C ALA A 179 -16.64 12.48 -23.45
N ILE A 180 -16.98 13.46 -24.27
CA ILE A 180 -16.73 13.47 -25.72
C ILE A 180 -15.24 13.61 -26.02
N LEU A 181 -14.56 14.54 -25.35
CA LEU A 181 -13.14 14.83 -25.58
C LEU A 181 -12.22 13.78 -24.89
N GLN A 182 -12.75 13.01 -23.98
CA GLN A 182 -11.96 12.14 -23.07
C GLN A 182 -10.76 12.88 -22.45
N ASN A 183 -10.99 14.16 -22.11
CA ASN A 183 -9.97 15.06 -21.60
C ASN A 183 -10.59 15.99 -20.54
N LEU A 184 -9.80 16.35 -19.53
CA LEU A 184 -10.26 17.16 -18.39
C LEU A 184 -10.19 18.67 -18.63
N TYR A 185 -9.77 19.16 -19.80
CA TYR A 185 -9.70 20.60 -20.11
C TYR A 185 -10.98 21.38 -19.81
N PRO A 186 -12.20 20.84 -20.06
CA PRO A 186 -13.44 21.54 -19.69
C PRO A 186 -13.59 21.82 -18.19
N LEU A 187 -12.84 21.11 -17.34
CA LEU A 187 -12.80 21.29 -15.89
C LEU A 187 -11.66 22.20 -15.39
N LYS A 188 -11.06 23.01 -16.27
CA LYS A 188 -9.90 23.87 -15.95
C LYS A 188 -10.16 24.87 -14.81
N ASP A 189 -11.41 25.27 -14.58
CA ASP A 189 -11.81 26.18 -13.53
C ASP A 189 -12.22 25.46 -12.22
N CYS A 190 -12.22 24.12 -12.24
CA CYS A 190 -12.52 23.29 -11.07
C CYS A 190 -11.30 23.17 -10.16
N PRO A 191 -11.41 23.40 -8.85
CA PRO A 191 -10.35 23.07 -7.92
C PRO A 191 -10.25 21.56 -7.71
N PHE A 192 -9.05 21.09 -7.32
CA PHE A 192 -8.75 19.68 -7.08
C PHE A 192 -8.23 19.46 -5.65
N VAL A 193 -8.52 18.27 -5.13
CA VAL A 193 -7.91 17.73 -3.92
C VAL A 193 -7.25 16.41 -4.28
N LEU A 194 -5.93 16.27 -4.04
CA LEU A 194 -5.14 15.20 -4.63
C LEU A 194 -4.40 14.38 -3.59
N MET A 195 -4.28 13.08 -3.86
CA MET A 195 -3.25 12.25 -3.21
C MET A 195 -1.86 12.71 -3.64
N ASN A 196 -0.84 12.48 -2.80
CA ASN A 196 0.52 12.74 -3.25
C ASN A 196 0.92 11.82 -4.43
N ALA A 197 2.00 12.17 -5.15
CA ALA A 197 2.41 11.49 -6.38
C ALA A 197 2.91 10.04 -6.18
N GLU A 198 3.27 9.66 -4.97
CA GLU A 198 3.72 8.29 -4.65
C GLU A 198 2.56 7.28 -4.63
N ASN A 199 1.34 7.78 -4.41
CA ASN A 199 0.13 6.97 -4.49
C ASN A 199 -0.35 6.85 -5.94
N ILE A 200 -0.87 5.68 -6.33
CA ILE A 200 -1.35 5.44 -7.70
C ILE A 200 -2.47 6.40 -8.11
N ALA A 201 -3.42 6.70 -7.21
CA ALA A 201 -4.51 7.64 -7.52
C ALA A 201 -3.97 9.05 -7.73
N GLY A 202 -2.98 9.48 -6.94
CA GLY A 202 -2.31 10.76 -7.09
C GLY A 202 -1.49 10.85 -8.38
N ARG A 203 -0.80 9.79 -8.76
CA ARG A 203 -0.04 9.71 -10.02
C ARG A 203 -0.96 9.78 -11.22
N ILE A 204 -1.97 8.91 -11.29
CA ILE A 204 -2.96 8.91 -12.38
C ILE A 204 -3.66 10.26 -12.48
N GLY A 205 -4.08 10.86 -11.36
CA GLY A 205 -4.71 12.17 -11.36
C GLY A 205 -3.82 13.24 -11.98
N ARG A 206 -2.54 13.29 -11.63
CA ARG A 206 -1.58 14.24 -12.19
C ARG A 206 -1.30 14.01 -13.68
N GLU A 207 -1.24 12.76 -14.11
CA GLU A 207 -1.09 12.40 -15.52
C GLU A 207 -2.27 12.94 -16.35
N PHE A 208 -3.51 12.72 -15.91
CA PHE A 208 -4.71 13.24 -16.57
C PHE A 208 -4.77 14.78 -16.58
N LEU A 209 -4.39 15.44 -15.48
CA LEU A 209 -4.34 16.90 -15.41
C LEU A 209 -3.25 17.48 -16.34
N ALA A 210 -2.09 16.85 -16.41
CA ALA A 210 -1.00 17.24 -17.31
C ALA A 210 -1.42 17.07 -18.78
N GLU A 211 -2.06 15.94 -19.14
CA GLU A 211 -2.59 15.70 -20.49
C GLU A 211 -3.71 16.69 -20.86
N ALA A 212 -4.44 17.20 -19.88
CA ALA A 212 -5.47 18.20 -20.09
C ALA A 212 -4.93 19.57 -20.49
N GLY A 213 -3.66 19.86 -20.21
CA GLY A 213 -2.96 21.04 -20.71
C GLY A 213 -3.32 22.34 -20.00
N PHE A 214 -3.74 22.28 -18.72
CA PHE A 214 -3.96 23.46 -17.87
C PHE A 214 -3.26 23.31 -16.53
N GLU A 215 -2.96 24.42 -15.87
CA GLU A 215 -2.44 24.44 -14.51
C GLU A 215 -3.59 24.19 -13.54
N ALA A 216 -3.57 23.04 -12.85
CA ALA A 216 -4.64 22.66 -11.94
C ALA A 216 -4.57 23.43 -10.63
N ASP A 217 -5.70 23.99 -10.19
CA ASP A 217 -5.85 24.62 -8.87
C ASP A 217 -5.97 23.55 -7.76
N ILE A 218 -4.84 23.14 -7.21
CA ILE A 218 -4.77 22.13 -6.16
C ILE A 218 -4.96 22.82 -4.78
N LYS A 219 -6.11 22.59 -4.14
CA LYS A 219 -6.45 23.18 -2.84
C LYS A 219 -5.88 22.41 -1.66
N VAL A 220 -5.84 21.07 -1.76
CA VAL A 220 -5.36 20.20 -0.68
C VAL A 220 -4.61 19.01 -1.26
N GLU A 221 -3.49 18.66 -0.64
CA GLU A 221 -2.81 17.39 -0.84
C GLU A 221 -2.84 16.59 0.47
N SER A 222 -3.07 15.28 0.39
CA SER A 222 -3.09 14.39 1.54
C SER A 222 -2.69 12.97 1.15
N ASP A 223 -2.09 12.23 2.09
CA ASP A 223 -1.82 10.80 1.96
C ASP A 223 -3.03 9.94 2.30
N ASN A 224 -4.09 10.54 2.82
CA ASN A 224 -5.31 9.85 3.21
C ASN A 224 -6.44 10.11 2.22
N ILE A 225 -6.76 9.10 1.39
CA ILE A 225 -7.81 9.19 0.38
C ILE A 225 -9.21 9.45 0.99
N GLU A 226 -9.48 8.98 2.19
CA GLU A 226 -10.78 9.17 2.85
C GLU A 226 -10.99 10.62 3.26
N THR A 227 -9.92 11.29 3.70
CA THR A 227 -9.92 12.73 3.93
C THR A 227 -10.24 13.49 2.64
N LEU A 228 -9.60 13.10 1.52
CA LEU A 228 -9.83 13.73 0.22
C LEU A 228 -11.25 13.48 -0.30
N LEU A 229 -11.80 12.27 -0.11
CA LEU A 229 -13.19 11.95 -0.43
C LEU A 229 -14.15 12.83 0.37
N SER A 230 -13.92 12.98 1.67
CA SER A 230 -14.73 13.86 2.52
C SER A 230 -14.68 15.31 2.05
N LEU A 231 -13.49 15.82 1.71
CA LEU A 231 -13.32 17.17 1.17
C LEU A 231 -14.02 17.34 -0.19
N ALA A 232 -14.00 16.32 -1.05
CA ALA A 232 -14.72 16.38 -2.32
C ALA A 232 -16.24 16.40 -2.13
N ILE A 233 -16.77 15.64 -1.17
CA ILE A 233 -18.19 15.65 -0.79
C ILE A 233 -18.62 17.04 -0.31
N GLU A 234 -17.78 17.69 0.52
CA GLU A 234 -18.01 19.05 1.01
C GLU A 234 -17.80 20.14 -0.08
N GLY A 235 -17.43 19.77 -1.31
CA GLY A 235 -17.25 20.70 -2.42
C GLY A 235 -15.95 21.50 -2.39
N CYS A 236 -14.92 21.01 -1.70
CA CYS A 236 -13.61 21.67 -1.67
C CYS A 236 -12.82 21.51 -2.96
N GLY A 237 -13.07 20.44 -3.75
CA GLY A 237 -12.38 20.16 -5.00
C GLY A 237 -12.77 18.80 -5.58
N ALA A 238 -12.45 18.58 -6.85
CA ALA A 238 -12.57 17.26 -7.49
C ALA A 238 -11.46 16.32 -7.01
N CYS A 239 -11.77 15.04 -6.84
CA CYS A 239 -10.87 14.04 -6.28
C CYS A 239 -10.76 12.81 -7.19
N PHE A 240 -9.52 12.36 -7.44
CA PHE A 240 -9.28 11.06 -8.07
C PHE A 240 -9.24 9.96 -7.02
N CYS A 241 -9.98 8.89 -7.23
CA CYS A 241 -10.01 7.77 -6.29
C CYS A 241 -10.37 6.45 -6.98
N PRO A 242 -9.97 5.31 -6.41
CA PRO A 242 -10.42 4.00 -6.85
C PRO A 242 -11.95 3.85 -6.72
N GLU A 243 -12.62 3.36 -7.77
CA GLU A 243 -14.09 3.22 -7.77
C GLU A 243 -14.60 2.30 -6.65
N ILE A 244 -13.83 1.26 -6.31
CA ILE A 244 -14.21 0.32 -5.24
C ILE A 244 -14.37 1.03 -3.89
N LEU A 245 -13.59 2.10 -3.63
CA LEU A 245 -13.72 2.93 -2.43
C LEU A 245 -15.09 3.58 -2.34
N LEU A 246 -15.58 4.16 -3.44
CA LEU A 246 -16.87 4.82 -3.48
C LEU A 246 -17.99 3.83 -3.15
N ARG A 247 -18.00 2.69 -3.81
CA ARG A 247 -19.04 1.66 -3.68
C ARG A 247 -19.10 1.05 -2.29
N LYS A 248 -17.96 0.91 -1.62
CA LYS A 248 -17.87 0.23 -0.31
C LYS A 248 -17.91 1.19 0.88
N THR A 249 -17.68 2.50 0.65
CA THR A 249 -17.55 3.49 1.74
C THR A 249 -18.74 4.45 1.81
N LEU A 250 -19.30 4.83 0.66
CA LEU A 250 -20.35 5.83 0.61
C LEU A 250 -21.75 5.22 0.57
N SER A 251 -22.70 5.89 1.25
CA SER A 251 -24.12 5.54 1.15
C SER A 251 -24.68 5.92 -0.24
N GLN A 252 -25.76 5.27 -0.65
CA GLN A 252 -26.44 5.61 -1.91
C GLN A 252 -26.90 7.08 -1.95
N GLU A 253 -27.33 7.61 -0.81
CA GLU A 253 -27.70 9.02 -0.66
C GLU A 253 -26.53 9.96 -0.92
N THR A 254 -25.34 9.63 -0.40
CA THR A 254 -24.13 10.43 -0.64
C THR A 254 -23.68 10.32 -2.09
N LEU A 255 -23.70 9.11 -2.66
CA LEU A 255 -23.34 8.88 -4.06
C LEU A 255 -24.24 9.67 -5.03
N ALA A 256 -25.54 9.80 -4.70
CA ALA A 256 -26.48 10.58 -5.54
C ALA A 256 -26.16 12.09 -5.58
N LYS A 257 -25.36 12.60 -4.63
CA LYS A 257 -24.91 14.02 -4.59
C LYS A 257 -23.57 14.24 -5.32
N LEU A 258 -23.06 13.21 -5.97
CA LEU A 258 -21.74 13.21 -6.59
C LEU A 258 -21.82 12.81 -8.08
N ARG A 259 -20.98 13.41 -8.89
CA ARG A 259 -20.72 12.97 -10.26
C ARG A 259 -19.43 12.14 -10.27
N VAL A 260 -19.56 10.93 -10.79
CA VAL A 260 -18.46 10.01 -11.00
C VAL A 260 -18.13 9.98 -12.48
N ILE A 261 -16.94 10.46 -12.83
CA ILE A 261 -16.48 10.52 -14.23
C ILE A 261 -15.46 9.39 -14.42
N ARG A 262 -15.77 8.47 -15.33
CA ARG A 262 -14.86 7.41 -15.75
C ARG A 262 -13.82 7.98 -16.71
N LEU A 263 -12.57 7.59 -16.52
CA LEU A 263 -11.42 8.15 -17.22
C LEU A 263 -10.90 7.24 -18.35
N GLY A 264 -11.55 6.08 -18.55
CA GLY A 264 -11.17 5.12 -19.57
C GLY A 264 -9.99 4.24 -19.22
N ASP A 265 -9.41 3.58 -20.23
CA ASP A 265 -8.45 2.49 -20.01
C ASP A 265 -7.14 2.93 -19.33
N LYS A 266 -6.71 4.16 -19.52
CA LYS A 266 -5.52 4.71 -18.85
C LYS A 266 -5.65 4.79 -17.32
N ALA A 267 -6.89 4.81 -16.80
CA ALA A 267 -7.16 4.85 -15.38
C ALA A 267 -7.34 3.47 -14.76
N LYS A 268 -7.28 2.41 -15.57
CA LYS A 268 -7.39 1.01 -15.12
C LYS A 268 -6.02 0.45 -14.77
N TYR A 269 -5.99 -0.34 -13.74
CA TYR A 269 -4.78 -1.04 -13.29
C TYR A 269 -5.15 -2.32 -12.56
N ARG A 270 -4.19 -3.24 -12.53
CA ARG A 270 -4.39 -4.53 -11.88
C ARG A 270 -3.83 -4.52 -10.48
N ILE A 271 -4.58 -5.09 -9.56
CA ILE A 271 -4.12 -5.42 -8.23
C ILE A 271 -3.67 -6.88 -8.25
N CYS A 272 -2.50 -7.13 -7.68
CA CYS A 272 -1.87 -8.43 -7.65
C CYS A 272 -1.47 -8.80 -6.23
N PHE A 273 -1.39 -10.10 -5.99
CA PHE A 273 -0.58 -10.65 -4.92
C PHE A 273 0.88 -10.70 -5.36
N GLY A 274 1.80 -10.37 -4.46
CA GLY A 274 3.23 -10.52 -4.68
C GLY A 274 3.89 -11.21 -3.49
N TYR A 275 4.76 -12.19 -3.75
CA TYR A 275 5.53 -12.88 -2.73
C TYR A 275 6.93 -13.24 -3.26
N ALA A 276 7.91 -13.29 -2.36
CA ALA A 276 9.29 -13.57 -2.74
C ALA A 276 9.43 -15.01 -3.25
N LYS A 277 10.14 -15.19 -4.39
CA LYS A 277 10.53 -16.52 -4.87
C LYS A 277 11.51 -17.13 -3.89
N GLN A 278 11.14 -18.29 -3.36
CA GLN A 278 11.94 -19.05 -2.39
C GLN A 278 11.98 -20.52 -2.76
N ASN A 279 12.93 -21.28 -2.19
CA ASN A 279 13.02 -22.72 -2.39
C ASN A 279 11.82 -23.47 -1.78
N TYR A 280 11.26 -22.93 -0.71
CA TYR A 280 10.04 -23.36 -0.06
C TYR A 280 9.09 -22.17 0.05
N GLN A 281 7.83 -22.35 -0.35
CA GLN A 281 6.76 -21.39 -0.13
C GLN A 281 5.83 -21.93 0.95
N TRP A 282 5.60 -21.11 1.97
CA TRP A 282 4.69 -21.49 3.03
C TRP A 282 3.26 -21.65 2.49
N LYS A 283 2.71 -22.85 2.63
CA LYS A 283 1.42 -23.26 2.09
C LYS A 283 0.27 -22.32 2.48
N ILE A 284 0.36 -21.73 3.66
CA ILE A 284 -0.62 -20.74 4.17
C ILE A 284 -0.75 -19.50 3.28
N ILE A 285 0.31 -19.12 2.55
CA ILE A 285 0.23 -18.03 1.57
C ILE A 285 -0.73 -18.39 0.43
N ASP A 286 -0.62 -19.60 -0.12
CA ASP A 286 -1.49 -20.07 -1.21
C ASP A 286 -2.94 -20.22 -0.75
N GLU A 287 -3.17 -20.72 0.46
CA GLU A 287 -4.50 -20.83 1.07
C GLU A 287 -5.12 -19.44 1.32
N PHE A 288 -4.32 -18.48 1.81
CA PHE A 288 -4.80 -17.09 1.96
C PHE A 288 -5.17 -16.47 0.60
N VAL A 289 -4.34 -16.64 -0.42
CA VAL A 289 -4.60 -16.14 -1.78
C VAL A 289 -5.89 -16.73 -2.33
N LYS A 290 -6.10 -18.03 -2.18
CA LYS A 290 -7.32 -18.72 -2.59
C LYS A 290 -8.56 -18.15 -1.90
N VAL A 291 -8.55 -18.05 -0.57
CA VAL A 291 -9.66 -17.48 0.20
C VAL A 291 -9.94 -16.04 -0.22
N ALA A 292 -8.90 -15.25 -0.48
CA ALA A 292 -9.07 -13.87 -0.92
C ALA A 292 -9.71 -13.77 -2.31
N LEU A 293 -9.32 -14.63 -3.25
CA LEU A 293 -9.92 -14.71 -4.59
C LEU A 293 -11.41 -15.09 -4.50
N ASP A 294 -11.75 -16.11 -3.71
CA ASP A 294 -13.12 -16.57 -3.55
C ASP A 294 -14.00 -15.48 -2.89
N THR A 295 -13.48 -14.79 -1.88
CA THR A 295 -14.22 -13.75 -1.11
C THR A 295 -14.55 -12.50 -1.94
N ILE A 296 -13.75 -12.17 -2.96
CA ILE A 296 -13.98 -10.94 -3.76
C ILE A 296 -14.92 -11.20 -4.94
N GLN A 297 -15.05 -12.42 -5.40
CA GLN A 297 -16.00 -12.79 -6.45
C GLN A 297 -17.46 -12.81 -5.97
N GLU A 298 -17.69 -12.83 -4.66
CA GLU A 298 -18.99 -12.67 -4.01
C GLU A 298 -19.32 -11.17 -3.74
#